data_acfb961d6a88bb80dd85d7ae257f0789
#
_entry.id   acfb961d6a88bb80dd85d7ae257f0789
#
_cell.length_a   1.000
_cell.length_b   1.000
_cell.length_c   1.000
_cell.angle_alpha   90.00
_cell.angle_beta   90.00
_cell.angle_gamma   90.00
#
_symmetry.space_group_name_H-M   'P 1'
#
loop_
_entity.id
_entity.type
_entity.pdbx_description
1 polymer ?
#
loop_
_entity_poly.entity_id
_entity_poly.type
_entity_poly.pdbx_seq_one_letter_code
_entity_poly.pdbx_strand_id
1 'polypeptide(L)'
;MGRAVGIDLGTTNSVVSVLEGGESTVIANSEGSRTTPSVVAFAKNGEILVGQSAKNQAVTNVDRTIRSVKRHIGTDWKINIDDKDYTSQEISARTLMKLKRDAEAYLG
;
A
#
# COMPACT_ATOMS: atom_id res chain seq x y z
N MET A 1 -7.90 8.49 23.19
CA MET A 1 -9.04 8.42 22.30
C MET A 1 -8.58 8.32 20.85
N GLY A 2 -9.10 7.37 20.12
CA GLY A 2 -8.72 7.20 18.72
C GLY A 2 -9.34 8.27 17.81
N ARG A 3 -8.71 8.54 16.70
CA ARG A 3 -9.24 9.40 15.66
C ARG A 3 -9.73 8.56 14.50
N ALA A 4 -10.78 9.00 13.83
CA ALA A 4 -11.27 8.34 12.64
C ALA A 4 -10.36 8.66 11.47
N VAL A 5 -9.98 7.65 10.71
CA VAL A 5 -9.21 7.83 9.48
C VAL A 5 -9.97 7.24 8.32
N GLY A 6 -9.86 7.88 7.16
CA GLY A 6 -10.39 7.38 5.91
C GLY A 6 -9.26 6.89 5.03
N ILE A 7 -9.44 5.75 4.41
CA ILE A 7 -8.45 5.19 3.49
C ILE A 7 -9.10 5.01 2.13
N ASP A 8 -8.51 5.60 1.11
CA ASP A 8 -8.92 5.39 -0.28
C ASP A 8 -7.85 4.53 -0.96
N LEU A 9 -8.16 3.27 -1.19
CA LEU A 9 -7.29 2.35 -1.92
C LEU A 9 -7.57 2.46 -3.40
N GLY A 10 -6.89 3.39 -4.06
CA GLY A 10 -7.02 3.55 -5.49
C GLY A 10 -6.22 2.49 -6.27
N THR A 11 -6.51 2.36 -7.55
CA THR A 11 -5.81 1.41 -8.42
C THR A 11 -4.34 1.77 -8.58
N THR A 12 -4.05 3.04 -8.71
CA THR A 12 -2.69 3.55 -8.95
C THR A 12 -2.06 4.15 -7.70
N ASN A 13 -2.84 4.90 -6.93
CA ASN A 13 -2.38 5.56 -5.71
C ASN A 13 -3.40 5.40 -4.61
N SER A 14 -2.92 5.38 -3.38
CA SER A 14 -3.76 5.30 -2.19
C SER A 14 -3.56 6.55 -1.34
N VAL A 15 -4.58 6.91 -0.57
CA VAL A 15 -4.59 8.14 0.25
C VAL A 15 -5.16 7.83 1.63
N VAL A 16 -4.58 8.44 2.64
CA VAL A 16 -5.11 8.39 4.01
C VAL A 16 -5.52 9.80 4.43
N SER A 17 -6.68 9.93 5.02
CA SER A 17 -7.14 11.20 5.60
C SER A 17 -7.56 11.00 7.04
N VAL A 18 -7.45 12.06 7.83
CA VAL A 18 -7.96 12.11 9.20
C VAL A 18 -9.21 12.98 9.23
N LEU A 19 -10.21 12.56 9.99
CA LEU A 19 -11.44 13.32 10.18
C LEU A 19 -11.34 14.06 11.50
N GLU A 20 -11.31 15.39 11.42
CA GLU A 20 -11.26 16.27 12.59
C GLU A 20 -12.24 17.42 12.41
N GLY A 21 -13.10 17.64 13.41
CA GLY A 21 -14.02 18.78 13.40
C GLY A 21 -14.96 18.83 12.21
N GLY A 22 -15.34 17.68 11.66
CA GLY A 22 -16.19 17.60 10.49
C GLY A 22 -15.47 17.77 9.17
N GLU A 23 -14.16 17.93 9.20
CA GLU A 23 -13.35 18.07 7.99
C GLU A 23 -12.42 16.89 7.80
N SER A 24 -12.17 16.54 6.54
CA SER A 24 -11.24 15.50 6.15
C SER A 24 -9.93 16.14 5.66
N THR A 25 -8.82 15.75 6.26
CA THR A 25 -7.50 16.27 5.90
C THR A 25 -6.62 15.12 5.46
N VAL A 26 -6.10 15.18 4.23
CA VAL A 26 -5.14 14.20 3.73
C VAL A 26 -3.83 14.36 4.49
N ILE A 27 -3.30 13.25 5.00
CA ILE A 27 -2.07 13.24 5.78
C ILE A 27 -0.91 12.71 4.96
N ALA A 28 0.29 13.21 5.29
CA ALA A 28 1.51 12.75 4.64
C ALA A 28 1.91 11.37 5.14
N ASN A 29 2.44 10.55 4.24
CA ASN A 29 3.02 9.25 4.59
C ASN A 29 4.43 9.44 5.18
N SER A 30 5.08 8.34 5.54
CA SER A 30 6.42 8.36 6.13
C SER A 30 7.48 8.96 5.20
N GLU A 31 7.22 8.96 3.89
CA GLU A 31 8.10 9.56 2.88
C GLU A 31 7.80 11.04 2.62
N GLY A 32 6.85 11.62 3.33
CA GLY A 32 6.48 13.02 3.18
C GLY A 32 5.53 13.32 2.03
N SER A 33 4.98 12.31 1.38
CA SER A 33 4.04 12.46 0.27
C SER A 33 2.60 12.27 0.75
N ARG A 34 1.66 12.94 0.10
CA ARG A 34 0.23 12.81 0.40
C ARG A 34 -0.43 11.66 -0.33
N THR A 35 0.25 11.08 -1.30
CA THR A 35 -0.22 9.87 -1.99
C THR A 35 0.81 8.76 -1.82
N THR A 36 0.32 7.53 -1.72
CA THR A 36 1.15 6.34 -1.64
C THR A 36 0.89 5.50 -2.89
N PRO A 37 1.90 5.26 -3.72
CA PRO A 37 1.71 4.39 -4.87
C PRO A 37 1.18 3.02 -4.44
N SER A 38 0.16 2.53 -5.13
CA SER A 38 -0.45 1.21 -4.85
C SER A 38 0.40 0.11 -5.48
N VAL A 39 1.66 0.02 -5.04
CA VAL A 39 2.67 -0.91 -5.55
C VAL A 39 3.24 -1.70 -4.38
N VAL A 40 3.34 -3.02 -4.56
CA VAL A 40 3.95 -3.91 -3.58
C VAL A 40 5.04 -4.71 -4.28
N ALA A 41 6.21 -4.81 -3.66
CA ALA A 41 7.32 -5.55 -4.23
C ALA A 41 7.95 -6.47 -3.19
N PHE A 42 8.44 -7.61 -3.66
CA PHE A 42 9.14 -8.58 -2.83
C PHE A 42 10.62 -8.52 -3.19
N ALA A 43 11.41 -7.93 -2.30
CA ALA A 43 12.85 -7.82 -2.51
C ALA A 43 13.53 -9.18 -2.38
N LYS A 44 14.69 -9.33 -2.99
CA LYS A 44 15.43 -10.60 -2.98
C LYS A 44 15.86 -11.06 -1.58
N ASN A 45 16.00 -10.13 -0.66
CA ASN A 45 16.36 -10.44 0.74
C ASN A 45 15.16 -10.85 1.60
N GLY A 46 13.97 -11.00 1.00
CA GLY A 46 12.76 -11.36 1.71
C GLY A 46 11.96 -10.18 2.25
N GLU A 47 12.46 -8.97 2.10
CA GLU A 47 11.77 -7.77 2.54
C GLU A 47 10.59 -7.45 1.61
N ILE A 48 9.49 -6.97 2.18
CA ILE A 48 8.32 -6.55 1.41
C ILE A 48 8.27 -5.03 1.38
N LEU A 49 8.33 -4.47 0.18
CA LEU A 49 8.30 -3.03 -0.03
C LEU A 49 6.90 -2.61 -0.46
N VAL A 50 6.44 -1.45 0.03
CA VAL A 50 5.12 -0.93 -0.31
C VAL A 50 5.23 0.57 -0.59
N GLY A 51 4.55 1.02 -1.64
CA GLY A 51 4.49 2.42 -1.98
C GLY A 51 5.67 2.90 -2.81
N GLN A 52 6.23 4.05 -2.46
CA GLN A 52 7.27 4.68 -3.27
C GLN A 52 8.53 3.82 -3.37
N SER A 53 8.93 3.16 -2.29
CA SER A 53 10.11 2.27 -2.33
C SER A 53 9.91 1.10 -3.30
N ALA A 54 8.70 0.55 -3.35
CA ALA A 54 8.36 -0.52 -4.28
C ALA A 54 8.38 0.00 -5.73
N LYS A 55 7.83 1.17 -5.94
CA LYS A 55 7.79 1.80 -7.26
C LYS A 55 9.18 2.11 -7.79
N ASN A 56 10.06 2.60 -6.92
CA ASN A 56 11.42 3.01 -7.30
C ASN A 56 12.27 1.87 -7.84
N GLN A 57 12.06 0.64 -7.36
CA GLN A 57 12.84 -0.54 -7.78
C GLN A 57 12.08 -1.41 -8.79
N ALA A 58 10.90 -0.98 -9.26
CA ALA A 58 10.07 -1.80 -10.14
C ALA A 58 10.76 -2.21 -11.43
N VAL A 59 11.55 -1.33 -12.02
CA VAL A 59 12.24 -1.58 -13.29
C VAL A 59 13.27 -2.71 -13.15
N THR A 60 13.96 -2.78 -12.03
CA THR A 60 15.01 -3.77 -11.77
C THR A 60 14.48 -5.07 -11.14
N ASN A 61 13.19 -5.11 -10.81
CA ASN A 61 12.58 -6.23 -10.08
C ASN A 61 11.15 -6.49 -10.57
N VAL A 62 10.98 -6.49 -11.89
CA VAL A 62 9.66 -6.52 -12.54
C VAL A 62 8.82 -7.73 -12.11
N ASP A 63 9.42 -8.92 -12.08
CA ASP A 63 8.69 -10.16 -11.81
C ASP A 63 8.20 -10.28 -10.36
N ARG A 64 8.72 -9.44 -9.48
CA ARG A 64 8.41 -9.47 -8.05
C ARG A 64 7.73 -8.18 -7.59
N THR A 65 7.27 -7.35 -8.53
CA THR A 65 6.60 -6.09 -8.25
C THR A 65 5.17 -6.14 -8.78
N ILE A 66 4.21 -5.90 -7.91
CA ILE A 66 2.79 -5.97 -8.24
C ILE A 66 2.22 -4.57 -8.23
N ARG A 67 1.65 -4.15 -9.36
CA ARG A 67 0.97 -2.87 -9.52
C ARG A 67 -0.51 -3.09 -9.72
N SER A 68 -1.31 -2.13 -9.25
CA SER A 68 -2.75 -2.10 -9.53
C SER A 68 -3.47 -3.40 -9.18
N VAL A 69 -3.10 -4.03 -8.07
CA VAL A 69 -3.68 -5.31 -7.64
C VAL A 69 -5.19 -5.22 -7.40
N LYS A 70 -5.71 -4.03 -7.14
CA LYS A 70 -7.14 -3.81 -6.93
C LYS A 70 -7.99 -4.33 -8.10
N ARG A 71 -7.43 -4.34 -9.31
CA ARG A 71 -8.13 -4.86 -10.50
C ARG A 71 -8.43 -6.35 -10.41
N HIS A 72 -7.72 -7.06 -9.56
CA HIS A 72 -7.83 -8.51 -9.42
C HIS A 72 -8.64 -8.94 -8.20
N ILE A 73 -9.09 -8.01 -7.37
CA ILE A 73 -9.90 -8.32 -6.18
C ILE A 73 -11.22 -8.94 -6.61
N GLY A 74 -11.58 -10.04 -5.97
CA GLY A 74 -12.79 -10.78 -6.31
C GLY A 74 -12.61 -11.79 -7.43
N THR A 75 -11.38 -11.96 -7.94
CA THR A 75 -11.06 -12.95 -8.96
C THR A 75 -10.16 -14.06 -8.38
N ASP A 76 -9.86 -15.05 -9.19
CA ASP A 76 -8.95 -16.16 -8.83
C ASP A 76 -7.49 -15.80 -9.07
N TRP A 77 -7.18 -14.55 -9.34
CA TRP A 77 -5.82 -14.11 -9.61
C TRP A 77 -4.88 -14.43 -8.45
N LYS A 78 -3.73 -14.96 -8.78
CA LYS A 78 -2.66 -15.25 -7.82
C LYS A 78 -1.32 -14.96 -8.46
N ILE A 79 -0.31 -14.68 -7.63
CA ILE A 79 1.07 -14.56 -8.09
C ILE A 79 1.94 -15.45 -7.22
N ASN A 80 2.87 -16.17 -7.88
CA ASN A 80 3.83 -17.00 -7.18
C ASN A 80 5.14 -16.24 -7.00
N ILE A 81 5.58 -16.13 -5.75
CA ILE A 81 6.85 -15.48 -5.42
C ILE A 81 7.57 -16.36 -4.39
N ASP A 82 8.77 -16.82 -4.74
CA ASP A 82 9.59 -17.68 -3.88
C ASP A 82 8.83 -18.93 -3.42
N ASP A 83 8.15 -19.58 -4.38
CA ASP A 83 7.37 -20.81 -4.16
C ASP A 83 6.16 -20.65 -3.25
N LYS A 84 5.71 -19.41 -3.04
CA LYS A 84 4.49 -19.12 -2.30
C LYS A 84 3.51 -18.36 -3.17
N ASP A 85 2.24 -18.77 -3.17
CA ASP A 85 1.18 -18.10 -3.90
C ASP A 85 0.55 -17.03 -3.04
N TYR A 86 0.34 -15.85 -3.62
CA TYR A 86 -0.32 -14.71 -2.97
C TYR A 86 -1.57 -14.32 -3.75
N THR A 87 -2.67 -14.15 -3.04
CA THR A 87 -3.93 -13.65 -3.62
C THR A 87 -3.89 -12.13 -3.72
N SER A 88 -4.84 -11.56 -4.49
CA SER A 88 -4.98 -10.10 -4.58
C SER A 88 -5.27 -9.48 -3.21
N GLN A 89 -6.07 -10.17 -2.38
CA GLN A 89 -6.40 -9.69 -1.04
C GLN A 89 -5.16 -9.64 -0.14
N GLU A 90 -4.30 -10.64 -0.21
CA GLU A 90 -3.06 -10.67 0.57
C GLU A 90 -2.11 -9.53 0.17
N ILE A 91 -2.01 -9.24 -1.12
CA ILE A 91 -1.18 -8.14 -1.62
C ILE A 91 -1.79 -6.79 -1.20
N SER A 92 -3.10 -6.62 -1.35
CA SER A 92 -3.79 -5.38 -0.94
C SER A 92 -3.64 -5.12 0.56
N ALA A 93 -3.62 -6.18 1.37
CA ALA A 93 -3.45 -6.05 2.81
C ALA A 93 -2.11 -5.39 3.16
N ARG A 94 -1.07 -5.62 2.36
CA ARG A 94 0.23 -4.96 2.59
C ARG A 94 0.14 -3.46 2.42
N THR A 95 -0.60 -2.99 1.42
CA THR A 95 -0.83 -1.55 1.22
C THR A 95 -1.60 -0.96 2.41
N LEU A 96 -2.66 -1.64 2.85
CA LEU A 96 -3.44 -1.20 4.01
C LEU A 96 -2.59 -1.10 5.27
N MET A 97 -1.73 -2.08 5.51
CA MET A 97 -0.86 -2.08 6.69
C MET A 97 0.12 -0.91 6.67
N LYS A 98 0.67 -0.58 5.50
CA LYS A 98 1.55 0.58 5.38
C LYS A 98 0.79 1.86 5.66
N LEU A 99 -0.39 2.03 5.07
CA LEU A 99 -1.21 3.24 5.26
C LEU A 99 -1.59 3.40 6.73
N LYS A 100 -1.92 2.31 7.39
CA LYS A 100 -2.24 2.32 8.82
C LYS A 100 -1.03 2.76 9.65
N ARG A 101 0.15 2.21 9.38
CA ARG A 101 1.36 2.58 10.11
C ARG A 101 1.72 4.05 9.90
N ASP A 102 1.59 4.53 8.65
CA ASP A 102 1.87 5.93 8.34
C ASP A 102 0.90 6.87 9.06
N ALA A 103 -0.39 6.49 9.13
CA ALA A 103 -1.38 7.27 9.87
C ALA A 103 -1.07 7.31 11.37
N GLU A 104 -0.72 6.17 11.95
CA GLU A 104 -0.35 6.08 13.35
C GLU A 104 0.87 6.94 13.67
N ALA A 105 1.88 6.92 12.80
CA ALA A 105 3.08 7.74 12.96
C ALA A 105 2.77 9.24 12.86
N TYR A 106 1.88 9.61 11.95
CA TYR A 106 1.48 11.02 11.77
C TYR A 106 0.69 11.55 12.97
N LEU A 107 -0.22 10.73 13.50
CA LEU A 107 -1.11 11.15 14.58
C LEU A 107 -0.49 11.00 15.98
N GLY A 108 0.57 10.27 16.09
CA GLY A 108 1.21 10.00 17.38
C GLY A 108 0.55 8.86 18.12
#